data_5eb32c97a7913c372f88c75ff70cb1e3
#
_entry.id   5eb32c97a7913c372f88c75ff70cb1e3
#
_cell.length_a   1.000
_cell.length_b   1.000
_cell.length_c   1.000
_cell.angle_alpha   90.00
_cell.angle_beta   90.00
_cell.angle_gamma   90.00
#
_symmetry.space_group_name_H-M   'P 1'
#
loop_
_entity.id
_entity.type
_entity.pdbx_description
1 polymer ?
#
loop_
_entity_poly.entity_id
_entity_poly.type
_entity_poly.pdbx_seq_one_letter_code
_entity_poly.pdbx_strand_id
1 'polypeptide(L)'
;MSTYTIIKLNTGQDIICSLTKEHLSSSFMLEVENPMSIYHSVAGDGATIILLKRFNPLALSTKMTIERAHIIATYAPQKEFANYYDAILAFHEKVLDDMAIKDLTVATSFIDAAIMNDELEDTLKAIKEKEKKYDILAKTSSKKVH
;
A
#
# COMPACT_ATOMS: atom_id res chain seq x y z
N MET A 1 -20.77 -11.66 -2.32
CA MET A 1 -20.13 -10.74 -1.32
C MET A 1 -18.71 -11.19 -1.10
N SER A 2 -17.77 -10.29 -1.26
CA SER A 2 -16.39 -10.52 -0.87
C SER A 2 -16.26 -10.40 0.65
N THR A 3 -15.54 -11.33 1.24
CA THR A 3 -15.27 -11.33 2.67
C THR A 3 -13.83 -10.87 2.90
N TYR A 4 -13.64 -9.83 3.71
CA TYR A 4 -12.31 -9.40 4.09
C TYR A 4 -11.73 -10.28 5.18
N THR A 5 -10.46 -10.58 5.06
CA THR A 5 -9.74 -11.37 6.06
C THR A 5 -8.32 -10.82 6.27
N ILE A 6 -7.85 -10.93 7.49
CA ILE A 6 -6.45 -10.70 7.84
C ILE A 6 -5.78 -12.07 7.90
N ILE A 7 -4.66 -12.21 7.20
CA ILE A 7 -3.87 -13.43 7.12
C ILE A 7 -2.51 -13.15 7.74
N LYS A 8 -2.14 -13.97 8.74
CA LYS A 8 -0.79 -13.99 9.27
C LYS A 8 0.03 -15.04 8.55
N LEU A 9 1.11 -14.61 7.91
CA LEU A 9 2.05 -15.48 7.21
C LEU A 9 3.13 -16.02 8.16
N ASN A 10 3.74 -17.15 7.81
CA ASN A 10 4.82 -17.75 8.58
C ASN A 10 6.10 -16.88 8.63
N THR A 11 6.20 -15.87 7.79
CA THR A 11 7.24 -14.83 7.85
C THR A 11 7.04 -13.83 9.00
N GLY A 12 5.89 -13.89 9.68
CA GLY A 12 5.45 -12.90 10.68
C GLY A 12 4.72 -11.70 10.10
N GLN A 13 4.62 -11.61 8.79
CA GLN A 13 3.91 -10.51 8.11
C GLN A 13 2.40 -10.73 8.16
N ASP A 14 1.66 -9.66 8.41
CA ASP A 14 0.21 -9.64 8.34
C ASP A 14 -0.24 -8.95 7.05
N ILE A 15 -1.22 -9.54 6.39
CA ILE A 15 -1.86 -8.96 5.20
C ILE A 15 -3.37 -8.89 5.39
N ILE A 16 -4.00 -7.89 4.81
CA ILE A 16 -5.45 -7.85 4.64
C ILE A 16 -5.77 -8.06 3.16
N CYS A 17 -6.80 -8.82 2.88
CA CYS A 17 -7.21 -9.15 1.52
C CYS A 17 -8.69 -9.46 1.45
N SER A 18 -9.20 -9.57 0.23
CA SER A 18 -10.55 -10.06 -0.07
C SER A 18 -10.49 -11.53 -0.44
N LEU A 19 -11.42 -12.32 0.11
CA LEU A 19 -11.64 -13.71 -0.26
C LEU A 19 -12.96 -13.82 -1.04
N THR A 20 -12.94 -14.50 -2.17
CA THR A 20 -14.16 -14.93 -2.83
C THR A 20 -14.57 -16.32 -2.32
N LYS A 21 -15.86 -16.56 -2.16
CA LYS A 21 -16.37 -17.83 -1.61
C LYS A 21 -15.92 -19.06 -2.39
N GLU A 22 -15.65 -18.90 -3.67
CA GLU A 22 -15.22 -20.00 -4.56
C GLU A 22 -13.80 -20.51 -4.22
N HIS A 23 -12.98 -19.69 -3.60
CA HIS A 23 -11.57 -20.02 -3.29
C HIS A 23 -11.37 -20.78 -1.98
N LEU A 24 -12.42 -20.92 -1.17
CA LEU A 24 -12.35 -21.69 0.09
C LEU A 24 -12.28 -23.21 -0.14
N SER A 25 -12.58 -23.68 -1.36
CA SER A 25 -12.63 -25.10 -1.69
C SER A 25 -11.32 -25.71 -2.20
N SER A 26 -10.33 -24.91 -2.52
CA SER A 26 -9.01 -25.42 -2.95
C SER A 26 -8.17 -25.91 -1.77
N SER A 27 -7.64 -27.14 -1.85
CA SER A 27 -7.02 -27.81 -0.72
C SER A 27 -5.60 -27.29 -0.37
N PHE A 28 -4.83 -26.81 -1.35
CA PHE A 28 -3.42 -26.44 -1.15
C PHE A 28 -3.10 -24.96 -1.30
N MET A 29 -3.89 -24.27 -2.11
CA MET A 29 -3.66 -22.88 -2.46
C MET A 29 -4.88 -22.03 -2.10
N LEU A 30 -4.62 -20.85 -1.59
CA LEU A 30 -5.63 -19.83 -1.32
C LEU A 30 -5.44 -18.68 -2.29
N GLU A 31 -6.45 -18.39 -3.10
CA GLU A 31 -6.46 -17.21 -3.94
C GLU A 31 -7.06 -16.03 -3.17
N VAL A 32 -6.31 -14.94 -3.12
CA VAL A 32 -6.73 -13.69 -2.47
C VAL A 32 -6.71 -12.56 -3.47
N GLU A 33 -7.54 -11.57 -3.24
CA GLU A 33 -7.66 -10.39 -4.08
C GLU A 33 -7.29 -9.14 -3.30
N ASN A 34 -6.58 -8.23 -3.97
CA ASN A 34 -6.11 -6.96 -3.42
C ASN A 34 -5.34 -7.08 -2.09
N PRO A 35 -4.33 -7.97 -1.99
CA PRO A 35 -3.59 -8.12 -0.75
C PRO A 35 -2.81 -6.85 -0.42
N MET A 36 -2.91 -6.40 0.83
CA MET A 36 -2.15 -5.28 1.37
C MET A 36 -1.41 -5.70 2.63
N SER A 37 -0.14 -5.34 2.71
CA SER A 37 0.67 -5.51 3.91
C SER A 37 0.24 -4.54 4.99
N ILE A 38 0.15 -5.03 6.21
CA ILE A 38 -0.19 -4.25 7.40
C ILE A 38 1.10 -3.90 8.14
N TYR A 39 1.36 -2.61 8.29
CA TYR A 39 2.50 -2.10 9.05
C TYR A 39 2.01 -1.36 10.28
N HIS A 40 2.69 -1.59 11.39
CA HIS A 40 2.48 -0.86 12.64
C HIS A 40 3.62 0.13 12.82
N SER A 41 3.27 1.36 13.13
CA SER A 41 4.21 2.41 13.51
C SER A 41 3.75 3.09 14.79
N VAL A 42 4.69 3.54 15.59
CA VAL A 42 4.38 4.29 16.80
C VAL A 42 4.72 5.76 16.55
N ALA A 43 3.71 6.62 16.66
CA ALA A 43 3.90 8.06 16.57
C ALA A 43 4.63 8.61 17.83
N GLY A 44 5.16 9.83 17.73
CA GLY A 44 5.93 10.47 18.82
C GLY A 44 5.14 10.67 20.13
N ASP A 45 3.81 10.67 20.06
CA ASP A 45 2.90 10.75 21.21
C ASP A 45 2.54 9.37 21.81
N GLY A 46 3.11 8.29 21.27
CA GLY A 46 2.83 6.91 21.68
C GLY A 46 1.59 6.28 21.02
N ALA A 47 0.89 7.00 20.15
CA ALA A 47 -0.22 6.44 19.40
C ALA A 47 0.27 5.42 18.36
N THR A 48 -0.46 4.31 18.22
CA THR A 48 -0.17 3.31 17.18
C THR A 48 -0.83 3.74 15.88
N ILE A 49 -0.04 3.82 14.84
CA ILE A 49 -0.48 4.10 13.48
C ILE A 49 -0.43 2.79 12.69
N ILE A 50 -1.50 2.49 11.98
CA ILE A 50 -1.58 1.32 11.09
C ILE A 50 -1.52 1.82 9.65
N LEU A 51 -0.58 1.30 8.89
CA LEU A 51 -0.37 1.63 7.48
C LEU A 51 -0.65 0.41 6.61
N LEU A 52 -1.36 0.63 5.51
CA LEU A 52 -1.60 -0.39 4.49
C LEU A 52 -0.84 -0.05 3.22
N LYS A 53 -0.09 -1.03 2.72
CA LYS A 53 0.62 -0.92 1.44
C LYS A 53 0.31 -2.13 0.58
N ARG A 54 0.21 -1.95 -0.73
CA ARG A 54 0.08 -3.09 -1.65
C ARG A 54 1.18 -4.11 -1.36
N PHE A 55 0.80 -5.37 -1.27
CA PHE A 55 1.74 -6.47 -0.98
C PHE A 55 2.86 -6.52 -2.03
N ASN A 56 2.50 -6.42 -3.30
CA ASN A 56 3.48 -6.28 -4.38
C ASN A 56 3.06 -5.15 -5.32
N PRO A 57 3.62 -3.94 -5.15
CA PRO A 57 3.25 -2.78 -5.98
C PRO A 57 3.66 -2.93 -7.45
N LEU A 58 4.56 -3.85 -7.75
CA LEU A 58 5.03 -4.11 -9.12
C LEU A 58 4.19 -5.16 -9.86
N ALA A 59 3.30 -5.85 -9.16
CA ALA A 59 2.44 -6.85 -9.77
C ALA A 59 1.33 -6.18 -10.59
N LEU A 60 1.15 -6.66 -11.82
CA LEU A 60 0.06 -6.22 -12.69
C LEU A 60 -1.29 -6.71 -12.18
N SER A 61 -1.33 -7.94 -11.64
CA SER A 61 -2.56 -8.54 -11.14
C SER A 61 -2.89 -8.10 -9.72
N THR A 62 -4.17 -7.89 -9.46
CA THR A 62 -4.71 -7.69 -8.10
C THR A 62 -4.92 -9.01 -7.35
N LYS A 63 -4.80 -10.13 -8.03
CA LYS A 63 -4.96 -11.47 -7.45
C LYS A 63 -3.61 -12.07 -7.09
N MET A 64 -3.56 -12.78 -5.97
CA MET A 64 -2.39 -13.48 -5.48
C MET A 64 -2.80 -14.86 -4.97
N THR A 65 -1.96 -15.84 -5.23
CA THR A 65 -2.14 -17.20 -4.72
C THR A 65 -1.12 -17.48 -3.61
N ILE A 66 -1.61 -17.92 -2.46
CA ILE A 66 -0.79 -18.25 -1.29
C ILE A 66 -0.92 -19.73 -1.00
N GLU A 67 0.21 -20.41 -0.79
CA GLU A 67 0.18 -21.77 -0.25
C GLU A 67 -0.35 -21.76 1.19
N ARG A 68 -1.32 -22.62 1.47
CA ARG A 68 -1.91 -22.71 2.83
C ARG A 68 -0.90 -23.07 3.91
N ALA A 69 0.16 -23.78 3.54
CA ALA A 69 1.27 -24.11 4.44
C ALA A 69 2.01 -22.87 4.98
N HIS A 70 1.92 -21.73 4.31
CA HIS A 70 2.52 -20.46 4.75
C HIS A 70 1.61 -19.60 5.61
N ILE A 71 0.37 -20.04 5.83
CA ILE A 71 -0.62 -19.32 6.64
C ILE A 71 -0.61 -19.86 8.06
N ILE A 72 -0.28 -19.01 9.04
CA ILE A 72 -0.32 -19.37 10.47
C ILE A 72 -1.74 -19.21 11.02
N ALA A 73 -2.40 -18.10 10.70
CA ALA A 73 -3.71 -17.76 11.23
C ALA A 73 -4.48 -16.83 10.31
N THR A 74 -5.79 -16.86 10.43
CA THR A 74 -6.70 -15.95 9.73
C THR A 74 -7.64 -15.28 10.73
N TYR A 75 -7.93 -14.00 10.52
CA TYR A 75 -8.77 -13.19 11.40
C TYR A 75 -9.79 -12.41 10.61
N ALA A 76 -10.99 -12.27 11.14
CA ALA A 76 -11.95 -11.30 10.63
C ALA A 76 -11.52 -9.88 11.06
N PRO A 77 -11.43 -8.91 10.14
CA PRO A 77 -11.07 -7.55 10.53
C PRO A 77 -12.21 -6.87 11.29
N GLN A 78 -11.86 -5.95 12.18
CA GLN A 78 -12.83 -5.05 12.79
C GLN A 78 -13.44 -4.15 11.69
N LYS A 79 -14.67 -3.69 11.92
CA LYS A 79 -15.44 -2.92 10.93
C LYS A 79 -14.71 -1.65 10.50
N GLU A 80 -14.12 -0.93 11.44
CA GLU A 80 -13.37 0.29 11.18
C GLU A 80 -12.15 0.02 10.31
N PHE A 81 -11.48 -1.09 10.54
CA PHE A 81 -10.32 -1.49 9.75
C PHE A 81 -10.73 -1.96 8.34
N ALA A 82 -11.85 -2.65 8.21
CA ALA A 82 -12.42 -3.01 6.90
C ALA A 82 -12.80 -1.76 6.09
N ASN A 83 -13.40 -0.76 6.72
CA ASN A 83 -13.73 0.51 6.09
C ASN A 83 -12.48 1.28 5.65
N TYR A 84 -11.43 1.24 6.46
CA TYR A 84 -10.14 1.82 6.12
C TYR A 84 -9.50 1.15 4.89
N TYR A 85 -9.54 -0.18 4.85
CA TYR A 85 -9.07 -0.96 3.71
C TYR A 85 -9.86 -0.61 2.43
N ASP A 86 -11.19 -0.49 2.49
CA ASP A 86 -12.02 -0.07 1.36
C ASP A 86 -11.63 1.33 0.86
N ALA A 87 -11.40 2.27 1.76
CA ALA A 87 -10.98 3.61 1.41
C ALA A 87 -9.63 3.64 0.69
N ILE A 88 -8.68 2.83 1.16
CA ILE A 88 -7.36 2.69 0.53
C ILE A 88 -7.46 2.05 -0.85
N LEU A 89 -8.29 1.02 -1.02
CA LEU A 89 -8.52 0.40 -2.34
C LEU A 89 -9.08 1.41 -3.35
N ALA A 90 -10.08 2.16 -2.96
CA ALA A 90 -10.69 3.18 -3.82
C ALA A 90 -9.67 4.28 -4.22
N PHE A 91 -8.82 4.67 -3.29
CA PHE A 91 -7.75 5.64 -3.55
C PHE A 91 -6.69 5.07 -4.51
N HIS A 92 -6.28 3.82 -4.33
CA HIS A 92 -5.32 3.14 -5.22
C HIS A 92 -5.84 3.05 -6.65
N GLU A 93 -7.08 2.63 -6.86
CA GLU A 93 -7.69 2.57 -8.18
C GLU A 93 -7.62 3.91 -8.90
N LYS A 94 -8.01 4.97 -8.20
CA LYS A 94 -8.02 6.32 -8.76
C LYS A 94 -6.62 6.86 -9.10
N VAL A 95 -5.63 6.60 -8.24
CA VAL A 95 -4.27 7.14 -8.41
C VAL A 95 -3.49 6.35 -9.46
N LEU A 96 -3.62 5.02 -9.47
CA LEU A 96 -2.86 4.16 -10.39
C LEU A 96 -3.34 4.25 -11.84
N ASP A 97 -4.60 4.58 -12.08
CA ASP A 97 -5.11 4.83 -13.43
C ASP A 97 -4.43 6.03 -14.10
N ASP A 98 -3.97 7.00 -13.32
CA ASP A 98 -3.42 8.26 -13.81
C ASP A 98 -1.87 8.32 -13.77
N MET A 99 -1.18 7.33 -13.18
CA MET A 99 0.27 7.39 -12.93
C MET A 99 1.08 6.33 -13.69
N ALA A 100 2.23 6.74 -14.21
CA ALA A 100 3.22 5.82 -14.78
C ALA A 100 3.85 4.95 -13.67
N ILE A 101 4.29 3.72 -14.02
CA ILE A 101 4.91 2.76 -13.08
C ILE A 101 6.12 3.37 -12.33
N LYS A 102 6.90 4.22 -13.02
CA LYS A 102 8.05 4.94 -12.42
C LYS A 102 7.66 5.82 -11.22
N ASP A 103 6.41 6.25 -11.16
CA ASP A 103 5.90 7.12 -10.10
C ASP A 103 5.22 6.33 -8.97
N LEU A 104 5.24 5.00 -9.03
CA LEU A 104 4.52 4.13 -8.10
C LEU A 104 5.01 4.28 -6.65
N THR A 105 6.31 4.46 -6.45
CA THR A 105 6.89 4.70 -5.11
C THR A 105 6.39 6.01 -4.53
N VAL A 106 6.28 7.04 -5.35
CA VAL A 106 5.74 8.35 -4.96
C VAL A 106 4.26 8.21 -4.64
N ALA A 107 3.48 7.50 -5.47
CA ALA A 107 2.07 7.22 -5.23
C ALA A 107 1.85 6.49 -3.89
N THR A 108 2.66 5.47 -3.58
CA THR A 108 2.59 4.74 -2.32
C THR A 108 2.88 5.66 -1.11
N SER A 109 3.87 6.54 -1.23
CA SER A 109 4.19 7.53 -0.19
C SER A 109 3.05 8.54 0.01
N PHE A 110 2.38 8.95 -1.05
CA PHE A 110 1.20 9.83 -0.97
C PHE A 110 0.01 9.16 -0.28
N ILE A 111 -0.21 7.87 -0.52
CA ILE A 111 -1.28 7.12 0.13
C ILE A 111 -1.02 7.05 1.63
N ASP A 112 0.20 6.72 2.04
CA ASP A 112 0.59 6.70 3.44
C ASP A 112 0.40 8.07 4.11
N ALA A 113 0.74 9.15 3.41
CA ALA A 113 0.55 10.52 3.90
C ALA A 113 -0.93 10.94 3.94
N ALA A 114 -1.76 10.50 2.97
CA ALA A 114 -3.20 10.78 2.95
C ALA A 114 -3.94 10.17 4.15
N ILE A 115 -3.46 9.02 4.63
CA ILE A 115 -4.00 8.36 5.82
C ILE A 115 -3.72 9.16 7.09
N MET A 116 -2.60 9.87 7.14
CA MET A 116 -2.20 10.73 8.25
C MET A 116 -2.81 12.14 8.20
N ASN A 117 -3.71 12.38 7.29
CA ASN A 117 -4.68 13.48 7.10
C ASN A 117 -4.10 14.88 6.81
N ASP A 118 -3.09 15.37 7.50
CA ASP A 118 -2.62 16.75 7.35
C ASP A 118 -1.25 16.86 6.66
N GLU A 119 -0.57 15.76 6.45
CA GLU A 119 0.79 15.74 5.91
C GLU A 119 0.86 15.65 4.38
N LEU A 120 -0.25 15.35 3.69
CA LEU A 120 -0.27 15.15 2.24
C LEU A 120 0.15 16.41 1.47
N GLU A 121 -0.38 17.58 1.85
CA GLU A 121 -0.03 18.84 1.21
C GLU A 121 1.43 19.21 1.45
N ASP A 122 1.93 18.99 2.66
CA ASP A 122 3.31 19.27 3.03
C ASP A 122 4.27 18.33 2.33
N THR A 123 3.91 17.04 2.19
CA THR A 123 4.70 16.06 1.44
C THR A 123 4.75 16.40 -0.05
N LEU A 124 3.62 16.80 -0.65
CA LEU A 124 3.55 17.26 -2.04
C LEU A 124 4.41 18.51 -2.28
N LYS A 125 4.36 19.48 -1.38
CA LYS A 125 5.21 20.69 -1.43
C LYS A 125 6.68 20.33 -1.33
N ALA A 126 7.06 19.44 -0.40
CA ALA A 126 8.44 18.99 -0.23
C ALA A 126 9.00 18.28 -1.47
N ILE A 127 8.21 17.45 -2.13
CA ILE A 127 8.59 16.76 -3.36
C ILE A 127 8.77 17.76 -4.51
N LYS A 128 7.82 18.69 -4.69
CA LYS A 128 7.92 19.75 -5.71
C LYS A 128 9.12 20.66 -5.50
N GLU A 129 9.47 20.99 -4.26
CA GLU A 129 10.66 21.78 -3.93
C GLU A 129 11.95 21.03 -4.23
N LYS A 130 12.01 19.73 -3.94
CA LYS A 130 13.15 18.87 -4.32
C LYS A 130 13.34 18.80 -5.83
N GLU A 131 12.28 18.59 -6.59
CA GLU A 131 12.33 18.57 -8.05
C GLU A 131 12.85 19.90 -8.60
N LYS A 132 12.38 21.03 -8.11
CA LYS A 132 12.88 22.36 -8.50
C LYS A 132 14.36 22.54 -8.17
N LYS A 133 14.84 22.07 -7.02
CA LYS A 133 16.26 22.11 -6.66
C LYS A 133 17.13 21.29 -7.59
N TYR A 134 16.69 20.09 -7.96
CA TYR A 134 17.40 19.25 -8.92
C TYR A 134 17.46 19.90 -10.31
N ASP A 135 16.38 20.47 -10.79
CA ASP A 135 16.34 21.21 -12.07
C ASP A 135 17.26 22.41 -12.07
N ILE A 136 17.31 23.19 -10.98
CA ILE A 136 18.21 24.33 -10.84
C ILE A 136 19.67 23.87 -10.82
N LEU A 137 20.00 22.81 -10.09
CA LEU A 137 21.35 22.23 -10.04
C LEU A 137 21.79 21.68 -11.39
N ALA A 138 20.92 21.00 -12.11
CA ALA A 138 21.20 20.51 -13.47
C ALA A 138 21.45 21.65 -14.46
N LYS A 139 20.68 22.75 -14.41
CA LYS A 139 20.86 23.94 -15.24
C LYS A 139 22.14 24.70 -14.87
N THR A 140 22.52 24.74 -13.59
CA THR A 140 23.73 25.42 -13.14
C THR A 140 25.00 24.63 -13.49
N SER A 141 24.96 23.29 -13.44
CA SER A 141 26.10 22.45 -13.82
C SER A 141 26.34 22.48 -15.34
N SER A 142 25.30 22.59 -16.17
CA SER A 142 25.45 22.72 -17.62
C SER A 142 26.04 24.08 -18.07
N LYS A 143 25.86 25.13 -17.27
CA LYS A 143 26.47 26.46 -17.52
C LYS A 143 27.94 26.57 -17.10
N LYS A 144 28.42 25.69 -16.22
CA LYS A 144 29.82 25.67 -15.75
C LYS A 144 30.78 24.90 -16.64
N VAL A 145 30.30 24.19 -17.66
CA VAL A 145 31.10 23.38 -18.58
C VAL A 145 31.52 24.18 -19.82
N HIS A 146 31.10 25.41 -19.91
CA HIS A 146 31.54 26.38 -20.92
C HIS A 146 32.43 27.47 -20.31
#